data_b2788fc84fd14622a8edc7abb8c24705
#
_entry.id   b2788fc84fd14622a8edc7abb8c24705
#
_cell.length_a   1.000
_cell.length_b   1.000
_cell.length_c   1.000
_cell.angle_alpha   90.00
_cell.angle_beta   90.00
_cell.angle_gamma   90.00
#
_symmetry.space_group_name_H-M   'P 1'
#
loop_
_entity.id
_entity.type
_entity.pdbx_description
1 polymer ?
#
loop_
_entity_poly.entity_id
_entity_poly.type
_entity_poly.pdbx_seq_one_letter_code
_entity_poly.pdbx_strand_id
1 'polypeptide(L)'
;MVIGEDMAVMAAAPHADVASMLALIGLFTSVGGAIGQAVSGAIYTNKFPAALDRALPGNATLNAALYGSLATQLTYPLGSPERDAVIYAYANTQWYLTIASACFLVPCFACILAWKDFKVKELKKVKGRVA
;
A
#
# COMPACT_ATOMS: atom_id res chain seq x y z
N MET A 1 8.54 -9.76 5.94
CA MET A 1 7.28 -10.28 6.50
C MET A 1 6.69 -11.38 5.62
N VAL A 2 6.55 -11.17 4.32
CA VAL A 2 5.96 -12.16 3.39
C VAL A 2 6.55 -13.58 3.52
N ILE A 3 7.88 -13.72 3.59
CA ILE A 3 8.54 -15.03 3.72
C ILE A 3 8.15 -15.75 5.02
N GLY A 4 7.95 -15.03 6.12
CA GLY A 4 7.53 -15.61 7.40
C GLY A 4 6.08 -16.11 7.38
N GLU A 5 5.22 -15.42 6.68
CA GLU A 5 3.81 -15.80 6.50
C GLU A 5 3.70 -17.05 5.62
N ASP A 6 4.43 -17.06 4.50
CA ASP A 6 4.50 -18.22 3.60
C ASP A 6 5.03 -19.47 4.34
N MET A 7 6.10 -19.31 5.13
CA MET A 7 6.64 -20.41 5.94
C MET A 7 5.67 -20.90 7.01
N ALA A 8 4.93 -20.02 7.67
CA ALA A 8 3.95 -20.40 8.69
C ALA A 8 2.81 -21.21 8.07
N VAL A 9 2.34 -20.82 6.88
CA VAL A 9 1.29 -21.53 6.16
C VAL A 9 1.78 -22.87 5.64
N MET A 10 2.99 -22.93 5.08
CA MET A 10 3.61 -24.19 4.65
C MET A 10 3.83 -25.17 5.82
N ALA A 11 4.11 -24.66 7.02
CA ALA A 11 4.27 -25.48 8.20
C ALA A 11 2.94 -26.01 8.77
N ALA A 12 1.86 -25.27 8.58
CA ALA A 12 0.52 -25.62 9.07
C ALA A 12 -0.28 -26.52 8.13
N ALA A 13 0.04 -26.52 6.82
CA ALA A 13 -0.70 -27.25 5.80
C ALA A 13 -0.12 -28.67 5.57
N PRO A 14 -0.97 -29.70 5.30
CA PRO A 14 -0.53 -30.97 4.78
C PRO A 14 0.19 -30.79 3.43
N HIS A 15 1.17 -31.63 3.11
CA HIS A 15 1.95 -31.51 1.86
C HIS A 15 1.11 -31.47 0.58
N ALA A 16 -0.04 -32.13 0.57
CA ALA A 16 -0.95 -32.13 -0.58
C ALA A 16 -1.63 -30.77 -0.81
N ASP A 17 -1.81 -29.96 0.23
CA ASP A 17 -2.59 -28.72 0.18
C ASP A 17 -1.73 -27.44 0.19
N VAL A 18 -0.41 -27.56 0.33
CA VAL A 18 0.53 -26.43 0.38
C VAL A 18 0.37 -25.51 -0.83
N ALA A 19 0.27 -26.09 -2.03
CA ALA A 19 0.13 -25.32 -3.27
C ALA A 19 -1.19 -24.51 -3.29
N SER A 20 -2.29 -25.10 -2.83
CA SER A 20 -3.59 -24.44 -2.75
C SER A 20 -3.61 -23.32 -1.72
N MET A 21 -2.93 -23.51 -0.59
CA MET A 21 -2.83 -22.51 0.47
C MET A 21 -1.98 -21.31 0.02
N LEU A 22 -0.85 -21.54 -0.66
CA LEU A 22 -0.03 -20.47 -1.23
C LEU A 22 -0.79 -19.69 -2.32
N ALA A 23 -1.59 -20.37 -3.14
CA ALA A 23 -2.42 -19.72 -4.14
C ALA A 23 -3.49 -18.81 -3.49
N LEU A 24 -4.11 -19.27 -2.39
CA LEU A 24 -5.06 -18.47 -1.63
C LEU A 24 -4.41 -17.21 -1.03
N ILE A 25 -3.23 -17.32 -0.43
CA ILE A 25 -2.50 -16.16 0.08
C ILE A 25 -2.20 -15.16 -1.05
N GLY A 26 -1.72 -15.65 -2.21
CA GLY A 26 -1.47 -14.82 -3.38
C GLY A 26 -2.73 -14.09 -3.86
N LEU A 27 -3.89 -14.77 -3.83
CA LEU A 27 -5.18 -14.18 -4.17
C LEU A 27 -5.55 -13.05 -3.19
N PHE A 28 -5.49 -13.30 -1.88
CA PHE A 28 -5.80 -12.30 -0.87
C PHE A 28 -4.85 -11.09 -0.92
N THR A 29 -3.57 -11.33 -1.14
CA THR A 29 -2.56 -10.26 -1.32
C THR A 29 -2.87 -9.41 -2.54
N SER A 30 -3.25 -10.03 -3.66
CA SER A 30 -3.60 -9.31 -4.89
C SER A 30 -4.86 -8.48 -4.74
N VAL A 31 -5.91 -9.03 -4.10
CA VAL A 31 -7.15 -8.31 -3.81
C VAL A 31 -6.88 -7.14 -2.85
N GLY A 32 -6.13 -7.38 -1.77
CA GLY A 32 -5.76 -6.33 -0.82
C GLY A 32 -4.94 -5.21 -1.48
N GLY A 33 -4.00 -5.57 -2.35
CA GLY A 33 -3.23 -4.62 -3.15
C GLY A 33 -4.10 -3.77 -4.07
N ALA A 34 -5.05 -4.38 -4.76
CA ALA A 34 -5.98 -3.68 -5.65
C ALA A 34 -6.87 -2.68 -4.87
N ILE A 35 -7.40 -3.07 -3.72
CA ILE A 35 -8.17 -2.18 -2.83
C ILE A 35 -7.29 -1.01 -2.35
N GLY A 36 -6.07 -1.29 -1.90
CA GLY A 36 -5.13 -0.27 -1.44
C GLY A 36 -4.78 0.74 -2.54
N GLN A 37 -4.55 0.27 -3.77
CA GLN A 37 -4.29 1.14 -4.92
C GLN A 37 -5.52 1.98 -5.29
N ALA A 38 -6.73 1.42 -5.27
CA ALA A 38 -7.95 2.15 -5.54
C ALA A 38 -8.17 3.28 -4.53
N VAL A 39 -7.99 3.01 -3.23
CA VAL A 39 -8.14 4.01 -2.16
C VAL A 39 -7.08 5.10 -2.27
N SER A 40 -5.81 4.73 -2.45
CA SER A 40 -4.72 5.71 -2.58
C SER A 40 -4.86 6.55 -3.85
N GLY A 41 -5.25 5.93 -4.96
CA GLY A 41 -5.57 6.63 -6.21
C GLY A 41 -6.71 7.64 -6.05
N ALA A 42 -7.81 7.24 -5.40
CA ALA A 42 -8.94 8.13 -5.14
C ALA A 42 -8.55 9.31 -4.24
N ILE A 43 -7.74 9.09 -3.21
CA ILE A 43 -7.23 10.18 -2.35
C ILE A 43 -6.36 11.13 -3.18
N TYR A 44 -5.41 10.59 -3.94
CA TYR A 44 -4.49 11.39 -4.74
C TYR A 44 -5.21 12.23 -5.79
N THR A 45 -6.11 11.64 -6.57
CA THR A 45 -6.83 12.32 -7.65
C THR A 45 -7.78 13.42 -7.16
N ASN A 46 -8.28 13.29 -5.93
CA ASN A 46 -9.19 14.30 -5.36
C ASN A 46 -8.48 15.35 -4.51
N LYS A 47 -7.48 14.96 -3.72
CA LYS A 47 -6.84 15.86 -2.74
C LYS A 47 -5.72 16.69 -3.34
N PHE A 48 -4.94 16.13 -4.26
CA PHE A 48 -3.82 16.84 -4.86
C PHE A 48 -4.25 18.04 -5.70
N PRO A 49 -5.21 17.94 -6.65
CA PRO A 49 -5.68 19.10 -7.38
C PRO A 49 -6.33 20.15 -6.47
N ALA A 50 -7.15 19.73 -5.51
CA ALA A 50 -7.77 20.64 -4.56
C ALA A 50 -6.77 21.39 -3.68
N ALA A 51 -5.65 20.76 -3.30
CA ALA A 51 -4.58 21.42 -2.57
C ALA A 51 -3.80 22.40 -3.45
N LEU A 52 -3.60 22.05 -4.73
CA LEU A 52 -2.95 22.91 -5.71
C LEU A 52 -3.78 24.17 -5.99
N ASP A 53 -5.10 24.02 -6.16
CA ASP A 53 -6.02 25.14 -6.37
C ASP A 53 -6.10 26.10 -5.17
N ARG A 54 -5.91 25.59 -3.96
CA ARG A 54 -5.82 26.43 -2.77
C ARG A 54 -4.50 27.20 -2.70
N ALA A 55 -3.41 26.60 -3.16
CA ALA A 55 -2.09 27.20 -3.11
C ALA A 55 -1.85 28.20 -4.25
N LEU A 56 -2.45 27.96 -5.42
CA LEU A 56 -2.36 28.80 -6.63
C LEU A 56 -3.77 29.15 -7.15
N PRO A 57 -4.51 30.00 -6.47
CA PRO A 57 -5.83 30.41 -6.93
C PRO A 57 -5.75 31.23 -8.22
N GLY A 58 -6.60 30.92 -9.20
CA GLY A 58 -6.71 31.68 -10.45
C GLY A 58 -5.96 31.16 -11.65
N ASN A 59 -5.15 30.10 -11.52
CA ASN A 59 -4.36 29.51 -12.61
C ASN A 59 -4.74 28.05 -12.90
N ALA A 60 -6.01 27.78 -13.21
CA ALA A 60 -6.51 26.41 -13.41
C ALA A 60 -5.74 25.63 -14.51
N THR A 61 -5.32 26.31 -15.59
CA THR A 61 -4.52 25.69 -16.66
C THR A 61 -3.14 25.29 -16.20
N LEU A 62 -2.50 26.12 -15.39
CA LEU A 62 -1.20 25.81 -14.78
C LEU A 62 -1.32 24.67 -13.77
N ASN A 63 -2.35 24.69 -12.93
CA ASN A 63 -2.61 23.63 -11.96
C ASN A 63 -2.83 22.27 -12.64
N ALA A 64 -3.57 22.24 -13.75
CA ALA A 64 -3.75 21.03 -14.56
C ALA A 64 -2.44 20.54 -15.18
N ALA A 65 -1.60 21.45 -15.68
CA ALA A 65 -0.28 21.10 -16.23
C ALA A 65 0.68 20.57 -15.14
N LEU A 66 0.68 21.18 -13.96
CA LEU A 66 1.49 20.73 -12.79
C LEU A 66 0.99 19.38 -12.26
N TYR A 67 -0.33 19.13 -12.27
CA TYR A 67 -0.89 17.84 -11.89
C TYR A 67 -0.53 16.74 -12.90
N GLY A 68 -0.60 17.03 -14.20
CA GLY A 68 -0.46 16.04 -15.27
C GLY A 68 1.01 15.66 -15.59
N SER A 69 1.99 16.49 -15.22
CA SER A 69 3.38 16.29 -15.67
C SER A 69 4.41 16.61 -14.59
N LEU A 70 5.13 15.55 -14.15
CA LEU A 70 6.27 15.70 -13.26
C LEU A 70 7.40 16.53 -13.90
N ALA A 71 7.60 16.39 -15.21
CA ALA A 71 8.60 17.18 -15.94
C ALA A 71 8.30 18.67 -15.84
N THR A 72 7.04 19.07 -15.97
CA THR A 72 6.61 20.46 -15.80
C THR A 72 6.88 20.98 -14.38
N GLN A 73 6.64 20.14 -13.36
CA GLN A 73 6.96 20.50 -11.97
C GLN A 73 8.46 20.77 -11.76
N LEU A 74 9.32 20.04 -12.46
CA LEU A 74 10.76 20.15 -12.32
C LEU A 74 11.36 21.37 -13.07
N THR A 75 10.62 21.99 -13.98
CA THR A 75 11.07 23.22 -14.66
C THR A 75 11.09 24.43 -13.72
N TYR A 76 10.31 24.40 -12.65
CA TYR A 76 10.27 25.46 -11.66
C TYR A 76 11.37 25.28 -10.60
N PRO A 77 12.23 26.32 -10.37
CA PRO A 77 13.29 26.23 -9.38
C PRO A 77 12.73 26.18 -7.95
N LEU A 78 13.53 25.64 -7.04
CA LEU A 78 13.20 25.65 -5.60
C LEU A 78 13.07 27.09 -5.10
N GLY A 79 11.99 27.38 -4.37
CA GLY A 79 11.69 28.72 -3.86
C GLY A 79 10.79 29.55 -4.78
N SER A 80 10.37 29.01 -5.94
CA SER A 80 9.29 29.64 -6.72
C SER A 80 7.91 29.33 -6.11
N PRO A 81 6.95 30.27 -6.22
CA PRO A 81 5.60 30.05 -5.65
C PRO A 81 4.91 28.84 -6.24
N GLU A 82 5.18 28.49 -7.50
CA GLU A 82 4.63 27.31 -8.16
C GLU A 82 5.24 26.02 -7.57
N ARG A 83 6.54 26.02 -7.29
CA ARG A 83 7.22 24.86 -6.69
C ARG A 83 6.77 24.65 -5.24
N ASP A 84 6.64 25.73 -4.49
CA ASP A 84 6.18 25.67 -3.09
C ASP A 84 4.72 25.18 -3.00
N ALA A 85 3.87 25.58 -3.96
CA ALA A 85 2.51 25.09 -4.06
C ALA A 85 2.45 23.58 -4.36
N VAL A 86 3.32 23.08 -5.23
CA VAL A 86 3.45 21.65 -5.52
C VAL A 86 3.90 20.88 -4.27
N ILE A 87 4.92 21.37 -3.55
CA ILE A 87 5.39 20.75 -2.31
C ILE A 87 4.28 20.71 -1.26
N TYR A 88 3.54 21.80 -1.09
CA TYR A 88 2.38 21.86 -0.20
C TYR A 88 1.30 20.84 -0.60
N ALA A 89 0.99 20.73 -1.89
CA ALA A 89 -0.02 19.79 -2.38
C ALA A 89 0.40 18.33 -2.13
N TYR A 90 1.69 17.99 -2.32
CA TYR A 90 2.23 16.66 -1.98
C TYR A 90 2.16 16.40 -0.48
N ALA A 91 2.60 17.33 0.35
CA ALA A 91 2.59 17.19 1.81
C ALA A 91 1.16 16.97 2.34
N ASN A 92 0.20 17.75 1.86
CA ASN A 92 -1.20 17.62 2.24
C ASN A 92 -1.81 16.29 1.79
N THR A 93 -1.52 15.86 0.56
CA THR A 93 -2.00 14.57 0.04
C THR A 93 -1.40 13.42 0.82
N GLN A 94 -0.08 13.47 1.11
CA GLN A 94 0.60 12.46 1.89
C GLN A 94 0.06 12.34 3.32
N TRP A 95 -0.35 13.44 3.92
CA TRP A 95 -1.03 13.43 5.21
C TRP A 95 -2.30 12.57 5.21
N TYR A 96 -3.18 12.76 4.20
CA TYR A 96 -4.39 11.94 4.06
C TYR A 96 -4.09 10.47 3.78
N LEU A 97 -3.07 10.17 2.96
CA LEU A 97 -2.63 8.81 2.68
C LEU A 97 -2.11 8.12 3.94
N THR A 98 -1.36 8.84 4.78
CA THR A 98 -0.85 8.33 6.06
C THR A 98 -1.97 8.03 7.05
N ILE A 99 -2.97 8.91 7.16
CA ILE A 99 -4.15 8.65 7.99
C ILE A 99 -4.92 7.44 7.49
N ALA A 100 -5.17 7.33 6.19
CA ALA A 100 -5.86 6.19 5.61
C ALA A 100 -5.10 4.87 5.89
N SER A 101 -3.78 4.85 5.71
CA SER A 101 -2.96 3.67 6.02
C SER A 101 -2.97 3.31 7.50
N ALA A 102 -2.95 4.30 8.39
CA ALA A 102 -3.05 4.08 9.83
C ALA A 102 -4.40 3.46 10.23
N CYS A 103 -5.49 3.89 9.61
CA CYS A 103 -6.81 3.29 9.82
C CYS A 103 -6.85 1.80 9.40
N PHE A 104 -6.13 1.42 8.34
CA PHE A 104 -6.04 0.02 7.92
C PHE A 104 -5.16 -0.84 8.83
N LEU A 105 -4.26 -0.25 9.61
CA LEU A 105 -3.46 -0.99 10.59
C LEU A 105 -4.29 -1.53 11.75
N VAL A 106 -5.37 -0.85 12.15
CA VAL A 106 -6.20 -1.26 13.29
C VAL A 106 -6.82 -2.65 13.07
N PRO A 107 -7.56 -2.91 11.98
CA PRO A 107 -8.10 -4.25 11.71
C PRO A 107 -6.98 -5.28 11.45
N CYS A 108 -5.88 -4.89 10.84
CA CYS A 108 -4.72 -5.76 10.65
C CYS A 108 -4.15 -6.24 11.99
N PHE A 109 -4.01 -5.32 12.96
CA PHE A 109 -3.52 -5.64 14.30
C PHE A 109 -4.48 -6.58 15.04
N ALA A 110 -5.79 -6.37 14.92
CA ALA A 110 -6.81 -7.25 15.48
C ALA A 110 -6.72 -8.66 14.87
N CYS A 111 -6.51 -8.79 13.57
CA CYS A 111 -6.31 -10.08 12.90
C CYS A 111 -5.04 -10.79 13.39
N ILE A 112 -3.94 -10.06 13.58
CA ILE A 112 -2.69 -10.63 14.09
C ILE A 112 -2.87 -11.17 15.52
N LEU A 113 -3.57 -10.44 16.38
CA LEU A 113 -3.86 -10.88 17.75
C LEU A 113 -4.77 -12.11 17.82
N ALA A 114 -5.65 -12.28 16.83
CA ALA A 114 -6.51 -13.46 16.69
C ALA A 114 -5.77 -14.67 16.09
N TRP A 115 -4.54 -14.51 15.62
CA TRP A 115 -3.79 -15.58 14.97
C TRP A 115 -3.33 -16.60 16.00
N LYS A 116 -3.56 -17.90 15.69
CA LYS A 116 -3.14 -19.01 16.53
C LYS A 116 -1.62 -19.21 16.41
N ASP A 117 -0.93 -19.26 17.55
CA ASP A 117 0.49 -19.56 17.59
C ASP A 117 0.76 -21.06 17.27
N PHE A 118 1.55 -21.31 16.24
CA PHE A 118 2.00 -22.64 15.87
C PHE A 118 3.48 -22.81 16.21
N LYS A 119 3.78 -23.72 17.12
CA LYS A 119 5.16 -24.08 17.47
C LYS A 119 5.77 -24.94 16.36
N VAL A 120 6.44 -24.31 15.43
CA VAL A 120 7.07 -24.96 14.25
C VAL A 120 8.04 -26.09 14.65
N LYS A 121 8.67 -26.00 15.84
CA LYS A 121 9.58 -27.02 16.36
C LYS A 121 8.90 -28.34 16.73
N GLU A 122 7.61 -28.31 17.02
CA GLU A 122 6.85 -29.50 17.43
C GLU A 122 6.16 -30.18 16.24
N LEU A 123 6.16 -29.57 15.06
CA LEU A 123 5.62 -30.16 13.84
C LEU A 123 6.53 -31.31 13.38
N LYS A 124 6.02 -32.53 13.41
CA LYS A 124 6.73 -33.71 12.90
C LYS A 124 7.03 -33.51 11.41
N LYS A 125 8.31 -33.40 11.08
CA LYS A 125 8.75 -33.49 9.68
C LYS A 125 8.37 -34.85 9.15
N VAL A 126 7.41 -34.91 8.25
CA VAL A 126 7.13 -36.12 7.47
C VAL A 126 8.35 -36.28 6.54
N LYS A 127 9.23 -37.22 6.84
CA LYS A 127 10.31 -37.62 5.92
C LYS A 127 9.64 -38.11 4.65
N GLY A 128 9.80 -37.38 3.56
CA GLY A 128 9.38 -37.83 2.23
C GLY A 128 10.09 -39.17 1.96
N ARG A 129 9.33 -40.21 1.69
CA ARG A 129 9.84 -41.48 1.17
C ARG A 129 10.16 -41.22 -0.28
N VAL A 130 11.44 -41.09 -0.60
CA VAL A 130 11.91 -41.11 -1.99
C VAL A 130 11.78 -42.56 -2.40
N ALA A 131 10.84 -42.87 -3.31
CA ALA A 131 10.75 -44.14 -4.00
C ALA A 131 11.63 -44.09 -5.25
#